data_e11808a7ba1d8e9b3460d0f28469befe
#
_entry.id   e11808a7ba1d8e9b3460d0f28469befe
#
_cell.length_a   1.000
_cell.length_b   1.000
_cell.length_c   1.000
_cell.angle_alpha   90.00
_cell.angle_beta   90.00
_cell.angle_gamma   90.00
#
_symmetry.space_group_name_H-M   'P 1'
#
loop_
_entity.id
_entity.type
_entity.pdbx_description
1 polymer ?
#
loop_
_entity_poly.entity_id
_entity_poly.type
_entity_poly.pdbx_seq_one_letter_code
_entity_poly.pdbx_strand_id
1 'polypeptide(L)'
;MAEKQTFRFTVNEQSRQVSVTPQTSLMDVLRDELHLTGTKDGCGTGHCGSCMVIRDGEAVRSCLVPMKKAEGVNITTIEAVANADGSLHPVQQAYIDQGATQCGFCTPGFIMATIALLEKNPNPTLEEIYDGHKWNICRCTGHNAIIRAVQQAAGQAVAPLPAVKQPLKAISQPLPRPDAVEKVTGKGIYADDLYVDGMLHARALRSAQPHARLLNVDTSKAKALPGVVAVLTAEDVPGRKDCGVHEVDWPVLCYDKVRYVGDSIALVVAESEAIAAEALKFIEVEYEPLPVVTGPKEAALPDAPILHTQVPHHAAGEHGNCLKHYHLENGD
;
A
#
# COMPACT_ATOMS: atom_id res chain seq x y z
N MET A 1 -22.43 -12.04 11.18
CA MET A 1 -21.44 -12.32 10.10
C MET A 1 -22.24 -12.53 8.81
N ALA A 2 -21.81 -11.99 7.67
CA ALA A 2 -22.48 -12.23 6.40
C ALA A 2 -22.34 -13.72 6.01
N GLU A 3 -23.38 -14.31 5.43
CA GLU A 3 -23.42 -15.70 5.03
C GLU A 3 -22.43 -15.97 3.89
N LYS A 4 -21.62 -17.02 4.03
CA LYS A 4 -20.69 -17.47 2.97
C LYS A 4 -21.47 -18.15 1.85
N GLN A 5 -21.08 -17.89 0.61
CA GLN A 5 -21.63 -18.53 -0.59
C GLN A 5 -20.48 -19.12 -1.41
N THR A 6 -20.78 -20.14 -2.19
CA THR A 6 -19.82 -20.80 -3.06
C THR A 6 -19.84 -20.18 -4.43
N PHE A 7 -18.67 -19.74 -4.90
CA PHE A 7 -18.46 -19.15 -6.23
C PHE A 7 -17.55 -20.05 -7.07
N ARG A 8 -17.87 -20.17 -8.36
CA ARG A 8 -17.08 -20.93 -9.35
C ARG A 8 -16.64 -20.00 -10.46
N PHE A 9 -15.36 -20.04 -10.80
CA PHE A 9 -14.74 -19.21 -11.83
C PHE A 9 -13.44 -19.87 -12.33
N THR A 10 -12.87 -19.36 -13.39
CA THR A 10 -11.60 -19.86 -13.91
C THR A 10 -10.48 -18.86 -13.57
N VAL A 11 -9.36 -19.36 -13.05
CA VAL A 11 -8.15 -18.56 -12.80
C VAL A 11 -6.98 -19.27 -13.46
N ASN A 12 -6.29 -18.57 -14.36
CA ASN A 12 -5.12 -19.10 -15.06
C ASN A 12 -5.45 -20.47 -15.71
N GLU A 13 -6.56 -20.52 -16.46
CA GLU A 13 -7.09 -21.71 -17.15
C GLU A 13 -7.54 -22.85 -16.23
N GLN A 14 -7.50 -22.67 -14.92
CA GLN A 14 -7.91 -23.69 -13.95
C GLN A 14 -9.25 -23.32 -13.31
N SER A 15 -10.21 -24.26 -13.32
CA SER A 15 -11.47 -24.09 -12.61
C SER A 15 -11.22 -24.03 -11.10
N ARG A 16 -11.77 -23.01 -10.44
CA ARG A 16 -11.66 -22.78 -9.00
C ARG A 16 -13.03 -22.68 -8.37
N GLN A 17 -13.11 -23.11 -7.11
CA GLN A 17 -14.29 -22.98 -6.28
C GLN A 17 -13.87 -22.48 -4.91
N VAL A 18 -14.49 -21.38 -4.43
CA VAL A 18 -14.22 -20.79 -3.13
C VAL A 18 -15.50 -20.49 -2.39
N SER A 19 -15.46 -20.53 -1.05
CA SER A 19 -16.61 -20.23 -0.19
C SER A 19 -16.33 -19.01 0.68
N VAL A 20 -16.82 -17.87 0.23
CA VAL A 20 -16.58 -16.55 0.85
C VAL A 20 -17.86 -15.73 0.87
N THR A 21 -17.87 -14.57 1.52
CA THR A 21 -19.03 -13.66 1.45
C THR A 21 -19.14 -13.05 0.04
N PRO A 22 -20.35 -12.75 -0.45
CA PRO A 22 -20.54 -12.16 -1.78
C PRO A 22 -19.85 -10.82 -1.99
N GLN A 23 -19.49 -10.13 -0.91
CA GLN A 23 -18.83 -8.82 -0.91
C GLN A 23 -17.29 -8.93 -0.83
N THR A 24 -16.75 -10.08 -0.48
CA THR A 24 -15.29 -10.33 -0.51
C THR A 24 -14.73 -9.93 -1.87
N SER A 25 -13.63 -9.20 -1.90
CA SER A 25 -13.05 -8.77 -3.17
C SER A 25 -12.37 -9.93 -3.89
N LEU A 26 -12.33 -9.86 -5.22
CA LEU A 26 -11.55 -10.83 -6.02
C LEU A 26 -10.07 -10.80 -5.63
N MET A 27 -9.52 -9.63 -5.26
CA MET A 27 -8.15 -9.49 -4.80
C MET A 27 -7.89 -10.34 -3.54
N ASP A 28 -8.74 -10.23 -2.54
CA ASP A 28 -8.60 -11.02 -1.30
C ASP A 28 -8.66 -12.52 -1.60
N VAL A 29 -9.60 -12.93 -2.48
CA VAL A 29 -9.71 -14.34 -2.88
C VAL A 29 -8.45 -14.82 -3.61
N LEU A 30 -7.91 -14.03 -4.54
CA LEU A 30 -6.69 -14.41 -5.25
C LEU A 30 -5.50 -14.55 -4.30
N ARG A 31 -5.35 -13.62 -3.35
CA ARG A 31 -4.22 -13.60 -2.41
C ARG A 31 -4.37 -14.62 -1.27
N ASP A 32 -5.52 -14.59 -0.58
CA ASP A 32 -5.67 -15.30 0.71
C ASP A 32 -6.19 -16.73 0.53
N GLU A 33 -7.09 -16.97 -0.44
CA GLU A 33 -7.67 -18.28 -0.67
C GLU A 33 -6.89 -19.11 -1.73
N LEU A 34 -6.33 -18.43 -2.75
CA LEU A 34 -5.63 -19.09 -3.85
C LEU A 34 -4.11 -18.90 -3.81
N HIS A 35 -3.58 -18.11 -2.89
CA HIS A 35 -2.16 -17.79 -2.69
C HIS A 35 -1.47 -17.24 -3.95
N LEU A 36 -2.22 -16.53 -4.82
CA LEU A 36 -1.72 -15.83 -5.98
C LEU A 36 -1.28 -14.41 -5.59
N THR A 37 -0.19 -14.33 -4.85
CA THR A 37 0.30 -13.09 -4.22
C THR A 37 0.96 -12.13 -5.20
N GLY A 38 1.17 -12.49 -6.46
CA GLY A 38 1.59 -11.58 -7.52
C GLY A 38 0.58 -10.45 -7.76
N THR A 39 -0.70 -10.68 -7.48
CA THR A 39 -1.72 -9.64 -7.37
C THR A 39 -1.52 -8.89 -6.06
N LYS A 40 -1.09 -7.61 -6.11
CA LYS A 40 -0.65 -6.86 -4.91
C LYS A 40 -1.74 -5.96 -4.34
N ASP A 41 -1.92 -5.97 -3.01
CA ASP A 41 -2.72 -4.96 -2.32
C ASP A 41 -1.87 -3.71 -2.00
N GLY A 42 -2.05 -2.65 -2.78
CA GLY A 42 -1.34 -1.39 -2.57
C GLY A 42 -2.17 -0.31 -1.89
N CYS A 43 -3.48 -0.29 -2.07
CA CYS A 43 -4.33 0.75 -1.49
C CYS A 43 -5.70 0.25 -1.00
N GLY A 44 -6.14 -0.94 -1.39
CA GLY A 44 -7.47 -1.51 -1.06
C GLY A 44 -8.68 -0.68 -1.52
N THR A 45 -8.46 0.47 -2.16
CA THR A 45 -9.49 1.47 -2.46
C THR A 45 -9.68 1.76 -3.96
N GLY A 46 -9.00 0.99 -4.82
CA GLY A 46 -9.15 1.06 -6.27
C GLY A 46 -8.39 2.18 -6.97
N HIS A 47 -7.42 2.85 -6.33
CA HIS A 47 -6.72 3.98 -6.93
C HIS A 47 -5.35 3.63 -7.55
N CYS A 48 -4.60 2.66 -6.96
CA CYS A 48 -3.20 2.45 -7.31
C CYS A 48 -2.96 1.45 -8.47
N GLY A 49 -3.92 0.57 -8.78
CA GLY A 49 -3.82 -0.41 -9.85
C GLY A 49 -2.82 -1.56 -9.63
N SER A 50 -2.19 -1.68 -8.45
CA SER A 50 -1.27 -2.80 -8.15
C SER A 50 -1.96 -4.17 -8.16
N CYS A 51 -3.27 -4.18 -7.94
CA CYS A 51 -4.15 -5.36 -7.98
C CYS A 51 -4.76 -5.65 -9.36
N MET A 52 -4.21 -5.08 -10.45
CA MET A 52 -4.75 -5.28 -11.78
C MET A 52 -4.62 -6.73 -12.22
N VAL A 53 -5.71 -7.28 -12.75
CA VAL A 53 -5.80 -8.61 -13.39
C VAL A 53 -6.55 -8.46 -14.70
N ILE A 54 -6.48 -9.46 -15.59
CA ILE A 54 -7.32 -9.50 -16.78
C ILE A 54 -8.54 -10.39 -16.47
N ARG A 55 -9.73 -9.84 -16.66
CA ARG A 55 -11.01 -10.52 -16.56
C ARG A 55 -11.70 -10.51 -17.91
N ASP A 56 -11.91 -11.69 -18.50
CA ASP A 56 -12.56 -11.84 -19.82
C ASP A 56 -11.95 -10.90 -20.89
N GLY A 57 -10.61 -10.76 -20.92
CA GLY A 57 -9.87 -9.89 -21.83
C GLY A 57 -9.75 -8.42 -21.42
N GLU A 58 -10.35 -8.00 -20.29
CA GLU A 58 -10.33 -6.62 -19.81
C GLU A 58 -9.49 -6.46 -18.56
N ALA A 59 -8.60 -5.44 -18.54
CA ALA A 59 -7.85 -5.10 -17.33
C ALA A 59 -8.79 -4.49 -16.27
N VAL A 60 -8.86 -5.13 -15.11
CA VAL A 60 -9.71 -4.69 -14.00
C VAL A 60 -8.93 -4.64 -12.68
N ARG A 61 -9.30 -3.70 -11.82
CA ARG A 61 -8.78 -3.62 -10.45
C ARG A 61 -9.52 -4.64 -9.58
N SER A 62 -8.88 -5.75 -9.25
CA SER A 62 -9.52 -6.87 -8.54
C SER A 62 -10.07 -6.49 -7.16
N CYS A 63 -9.49 -5.48 -6.48
CA CYS A 63 -10.03 -4.98 -5.21
C CYS A 63 -11.42 -4.34 -5.32
N LEU A 64 -11.86 -3.92 -6.52
CA LEU A 64 -13.18 -3.37 -6.78
C LEU A 64 -14.19 -4.40 -7.34
N VAL A 65 -13.77 -5.65 -7.53
CA VAL A 65 -14.61 -6.72 -8.06
C VAL A 65 -15.09 -7.59 -6.90
N PRO A 66 -16.33 -7.46 -6.41
CA PRO A 66 -16.87 -8.37 -5.42
C PRO A 66 -17.15 -9.74 -6.02
N MET A 67 -16.98 -10.82 -5.24
CA MET A 67 -17.12 -12.20 -5.72
C MET A 67 -18.46 -12.51 -6.36
N LYS A 68 -19.55 -11.87 -5.95
CA LYS A 68 -20.85 -11.97 -6.66
C LYS A 68 -20.82 -11.53 -8.14
N LYS A 69 -19.79 -10.82 -8.58
CA LYS A 69 -19.55 -10.42 -9.97
C LYS A 69 -18.43 -11.24 -10.65
N ALA A 70 -17.86 -12.21 -9.94
CA ALA A 70 -16.80 -13.06 -10.45
C ALA A 70 -17.28 -14.50 -10.79
N GLU A 71 -18.56 -14.81 -10.58
CA GLU A 71 -19.13 -16.11 -10.93
C GLU A 71 -19.04 -16.35 -12.46
N GLY A 72 -18.47 -17.48 -12.87
CA GLY A 72 -18.37 -17.92 -14.26
C GLY A 72 -17.38 -17.15 -15.13
N VAL A 73 -16.59 -16.20 -14.59
CA VAL A 73 -15.64 -15.38 -15.37
C VAL A 73 -14.28 -16.08 -15.49
N ASN A 74 -13.49 -15.64 -16.50
CA ASN A 74 -12.09 -16.06 -16.66
C ASN A 74 -11.17 -14.96 -16.17
N ILE A 75 -10.28 -15.32 -15.25
CA ILE A 75 -9.28 -14.41 -14.66
C ILE A 75 -7.89 -14.88 -15.07
N THR A 76 -7.08 -13.95 -15.57
CA THR A 76 -5.64 -14.15 -15.76
C THR A 76 -4.89 -13.25 -14.81
N THR A 77 -3.97 -13.83 -14.03
CA THR A 77 -3.07 -13.12 -13.12
C THR A 77 -1.64 -13.16 -13.66
N ILE A 78 -0.75 -12.37 -13.03
CA ILE A 78 0.65 -12.25 -13.46
C ILE A 78 1.39 -13.60 -13.46
N GLU A 79 1.00 -14.54 -12.62
CA GLU A 79 1.60 -15.86 -12.50
C GLU A 79 1.46 -16.73 -13.77
N ALA A 80 0.44 -16.44 -14.60
CA ALA A 80 0.21 -17.16 -15.86
C ALA A 80 0.75 -16.43 -17.10
N VAL A 81 1.46 -15.30 -16.93
CA VAL A 81 1.93 -14.49 -18.07
C VAL A 81 3.21 -15.06 -18.69
N ALA A 82 4.14 -15.57 -17.87
CA ALA A 82 5.35 -16.23 -18.39
C ALA A 82 4.99 -17.52 -19.12
N ASN A 83 5.77 -17.88 -20.16
CA ASN A 83 5.58 -19.08 -20.92
C ASN A 83 5.80 -20.34 -20.07
N ALA A 84 5.21 -21.47 -20.49
CA ALA A 84 5.31 -22.74 -19.78
C ALA A 84 6.75 -23.28 -19.67
N ASP A 85 7.63 -22.91 -20.59
CA ASP A 85 9.07 -23.23 -20.55
C ASP A 85 9.88 -22.34 -19.62
N GLY A 86 9.24 -21.37 -18.95
CA GLY A 86 9.87 -20.41 -18.04
C GLY A 86 10.43 -19.16 -18.73
N SER A 87 10.35 -19.07 -20.06
CA SER A 87 10.72 -17.84 -20.77
C SER A 87 9.72 -16.72 -20.49
N LEU A 88 10.23 -15.48 -20.49
CA LEU A 88 9.40 -14.31 -20.20
C LEU A 88 8.52 -13.94 -21.40
N HIS A 89 7.32 -13.48 -21.10
CA HIS A 89 6.48 -12.81 -22.09
C HIS A 89 7.18 -11.53 -22.60
N PRO A 90 7.03 -11.10 -23.88
CA PRO A 90 7.67 -9.91 -24.43
C PRO A 90 7.46 -8.65 -23.58
N VAL A 91 6.29 -8.46 -22.99
CA VAL A 91 6.02 -7.35 -22.06
C VAL A 91 6.88 -7.46 -20.81
N GLN A 92 6.99 -8.64 -20.20
CA GLN A 92 7.84 -8.83 -19.01
C GLN A 92 9.31 -8.53 -19.30
N GLN A 93 9.81 -9.02 -20.45
CA GLN A 93 11.17 -8.77 -20.90
C GLN A 93 11.42 -7.27 -21.13
N ALA A 94 10.51 -6.57 -21.80
CA ALA A 94 10.61 -5.13 -22.05
C ALA A 94 10.67 -4.31 -20.74
N TYR A 95 9.94 -4.72 -19.70
CA TYR A 95 10.01 -4.08 -18.38
C TYR A 95 11.38 -4.21 -17.72
N ILE A 96 12.06 -5.34 -17.92
CA ILE A 96 13.44 -5.54 -17.46
C ILE A 96 14.39 -4.67 -18.28
N ASP A 97 14.34 -4.76 -19.60
CA ASP A 97 15.25 -4.09 -20.52
C ASP A 97 15.24 -2.55 -20.37
N GLN A 98 14.06 -1.99 -20.14
CA GLN A 98 13.89 -0.55 -19.98
C GLN A 98 14.06 -0.06 -18.53
N GLY A 99 14.41 -0.93 -17.59
CA GLY A 99 14.54 -0.59 -16.17
C GLY A 99 13.22 -0.09 -15.57
N ALA A 100 12.09 -0.58 -16.10
CA ALA A 100 10.74 -0.21 -15.64
C ALA A 100 10.37 -0.85 -14.30
N THR A 101 11.24 -1.72 -13.78
CA THR A 101 11.06 -2.40 -12.49
C THR A 101 12.10 -1.91 -11.49
N GLN A 102 11.66 -1.14 -10.48
CA GLN A 102 12.52 -0.73 -9.35
C GLN A 102 12.15 -1.49 -8.08
N CYS A 103 11.30 -0.96 -7.18
CA CYS A 103 10.83 -1.77 -6.04
C CYS A 103 10.03 -2.99 -6.52
N GLY A 104 9.35 -2.92 -7.65
CA GLY A 104 8.64 -4.02 -8.29
C GLY A 104 7.22 -4.25 -7.79
N PHE A 105 6.78 -3.56 -6.73
CA PHE A 105 5.46 -3.78 -6.13
C PHE A 105 4.29 -3.51 -7.10
N CYS A 106 4.34 -2.43 -7.86
CA CYS A 106 3.31 -2.10 -8.86
C CYS A 106 3.51 -2.81 -10.20
N THR A 107 4.67 -3.43 -10.44
CA THR A 107 5.05 -4.00 -11.74
C THR A 107 4.07 -5.05 -12.27
N PRO A 108 3.59 -6.03 -11.49
CA PRO A 108 2.59 -6.97 -11.96
C PRO A 108 1.33 -6.29 -12.51
N GLY A 109 0.79 -5.32 -11.77
CA GLY A 109 -0.40 -4.59 -12.19
C GLY A 109 -0.20 -3.78 -13.48
N PHE A 110 0.96 -3.16 -13.67
CA PHE A 110 1.29 -2.48 -14.93
C PHE A 110 1.45 -3.45 -16.10
N ILE A 111 2.08 -4.62 -15.89
CA ILE A 111 2.22 -5.65 -16.92
C ILE A 111 0.84 -6.15 -17.36
N MET A 112 -0.07 -6.45 -16.44
CA MET A 112 -1.44 -6.88 -16.76
C MET A 112 -2.19 -5.81 -17.57
N ALA A 113 -2.08 -4.54 -17.18
CA ALA A 113 -2.68 -3.42 -17.93
C ALA A 113 -2.06 -3.27 -19.33
N THR A 114 -0.73 -3.43 -19.43
CA THR A 114 -0.02 -3.38 -20.73
C THR A 114 -0.45 -4.49 -21.66
N ILE A 115 -0.56 -5.72 -21.18
CA ILE A 115 -1.00 -6.87 -21.99
C ILE A 115 -2.41 -6.61 -22.54
N ALA A 116 -3.36 -6.24 -21.67
CA ALA A 116 -4.72 -5.94 -22.11
C ALA A 116 -4.80 -4.76 -23.08
N LEU A 117 -3.91 -3.76 -22.95
CA LEU A 117 -3.80 -2.67 -23.91
C LEU A 117 -3.31 -3.18 -25.29
N LEU A 118 -2.20 -3.95 -25.29
CA LEU A 118 -1.57 -4.41 -26.54
C LEU A 118 -2.40 -5.47 -27.27
N GLU A 119 -3.19 -6.26 -26.55
CA GLU A 119 -4.17 -7.19 -27.16
C GLU A 119 -5.26 -6.44 -27.93
N LYS A 120 -5.70 -5.27 -27.43
CA LYS A 120 -6.71 -4.43 -28.11
C LYS A 120 -6.11 -3.57 -29.20
N ASN A 121 -4.95 -3.00 -28.97
CA ASN A 121 -4.24 -2.14 -29.88
C ASN A 121 -2.73 -2.48 -29.87
N PRO A 122 -2.25 -3.28 -30.84
CA PRO A 122 -0.84 -3.68 -30.91
C PRO A 122 0.15 -2.53 -31.17
N ASN A 123 -0.31 -1.37 -31.60
CA ASN A 123 0.53 -0.20 -31.89
C ASN A 123 -0.07 1.07 -31.25
N PRO A 124 -0.11 1.16 -29.92
CA PRO A 124 -0.76 2.27 -29.24
C PRO A 124 0.04 3.58 -29.38
N THR A 125 -0.67 4.68 -29.53
CA THR A 125 -0.11 6.02 -29.40
C THR A 125 0.31 6.30 -27.94
N LEU A 126 1.12 7.34 -27.75
CA LEU A 126 1.52 7.75 -26.40
C LEU A 126 0.32 8.10 -25.51
N GLU A 127 -0.70 8.74 -26.06
CA GLU A 127 -1.94 9.08 -25.35
C GLU A 127 -2.71 7.82 -24.93
N GLU A 128 -2.81 6.83 -25.82
CA GLU A 128 -3.45 5.53 -25.49
C GLU A 128 -2.65 4.75 -24.45
N ILE A 129 -1.31 4.85 -24.43
CA ILE A 129 -0.48 4.28 -23.37
C ILE A 129 -0.80 4.95 -22.03
N TYR A 130 -0.90 6.29 -21.98
CA TYR A 130 -1.28 7.01 -20.77
C TYR A 130 -2.70 6.63 -20.31
N ASP A 131 -3.65 6.56 -21.22
CA ASP A 131 -5.03 6.17 -20.89
C ASP A 131 -5.10 4.73 -20.41
N GLY A 132 -4.38 3.80 -21.03
CA GLY A 132 -4.29 2.39 -20.62
C GLY A 132 -3.74 2.21 -19.20
N HIS A 133 -2.89 3.13 -18.75
CA HIS A 133 -2.26 3.10 -17.42
C HIS A 133 -2.81 4.14 -16.43
N LYS A 134 -3.87 4.85 -16.75
CA LYS A 134 -4.44 5.93 -15.90
C LYS A 134 -4.82 5.49 -14.49
N TRP A 135 -5.03 4.19 -14.29
CA TRP A 135 -5.36 3.60 -12.99
C TRP A 135 -4.17 2.93 -12.31
N ASN A 136 -2.94 3.07 -12.85
CA ASN A 136 -1.75 2.48 -12.28
C ASN A 136 -0.81 3.58 -11.78
N ILE A 137 -0.33 3.43 -10.55
CA ILE A 137 0.56 4.40 -9.89
C ILE A 137 1.90 3.72 -9.61
N CYS A 138 2.98 4.37 -10.03
CA CYS A 138 4.34 4.01 -9.65
C CYS A 138 5.03 5.18 -8.96
N ARG A 139 5.57 4.95 -7.75
CA ARG A 139 6.31 5.98 -7.00
C ARG A 139 7.79 6.04 -7.38
N CYS A 140 8.34 4.99 -7.97
CA CYS A 140 9.78 4.81 -8.16
C CYS A 140 10.30 5.27 -9.51
N THR A 141 9.62 4.90 -10.62
CA THR A 141 10.15 5.03 -12.00
C THR A 141 9.87 6.37 -12.66
N GLY A 142 8.96 7.17 -12.12
CA GLY A 142 8.46 8.39 -12.76
C GLY A 142 7.70 8.11 -14.07
N HIS A 143 7.27 6.86 -14.31
CA HIS A 143 6.52 6.36 -15.46
C HIS A 143 7.30 6.31 -16.81
N ASN A 144 8.32 7.11 -17.03
CA ASN A 144 9.04 7.17 -18.33
C ASN A 144 9.60 5.80 -18.76
N ALA A 145 10.19 5.04 -17.81
CA ALA A 145 10.70 3.71 -18.10
C ALA A 145 9.57 2.72 -18.48
N ILE A 146 8.42 2.85 -17.84
CA ILE A 146 7.23 2.04 -18.11
C ILE A 146 6.71 2.32 -19.52
N ILE A 147 6.60 3.59 -19.90
CA ILE A 147 6.16 3.99 -21.25
C ILE A 147 7.10 3.40 -22.32
N ARG A 148 8.42 3.51 -22.12
CA ARG A 148 9.41 2.90 -23.03
C ARG A 148 9.26 1.37 -23.10
N ALA A 149 8.97 0.72 -21.98
CA ALA A 149 8.73 -0.72 -21.96
C ALA A 149 7.49 -1.13 -22.76
N VAL A 150 6.40 -0.35 -22.68
CA VAL A 150 5.21 -0.56 -23.52
C VAL A 150 5.53 -0.38 -25.01
N GLN A 151 6.23 0.69 -25.34
CA GLN A 151 6.65 0.97 -26.73
C GLN A 151 7.55 -0.15 -27.28
N GLN A 152 8.52 -0.62 -26.49
CA GLN A 152 9.37 -1.76 -26.88
C GLN A 152 8.55 -3.02 -27.07
N ALA A 153 7.63 -3.35 -26.16
CA ALA A 153 6.78 -4.52 -26.28
C ALA A 153 5.85 -4.45 -27.49
N ALA A 154 5.45 -3.25 -27.91
CA ALA A 154 4.68 -2.98 -29.13
C ALA A 154 5.55 -2.98 -30.39
N GLY A 155 6.86 -3.24 -30.32
CA GLY A 155 7.77 -3.19 -31.46
C GLY A 155 8.05 -1.78 -31.98
N GLN A 156 7.72 -0.74 -31.24
CA GLN A 156 7.96 0.65 -31.59
C GLN A 156 9.42 1.04 -31.34
N ALA A 157 9.90 2.05 -32.05
CA ALA A 157 11.23 2.61 -31.83
C ALA A 157 11.27 3.32 -30.46
N VAL A 158 12.16 2.90 -29.59
CA VAL A 158 12.38 3.53 -28.28
C VAL A 158 13.63 4.40 -28.35
N ALA A 159 13.55 5.64 -27.84
CA ALA A 159 14.71 6.50 -27.77
C ALA A 159 15.84 5.81 -26.97
N PRO A 160 17.06 5.74 -27.51
CA PRO A 160 18.16 5.09 -26.81
C PRO A 160 18.44 5.82 -25.48
N LEU A 161 18.80 5.05 -24.46
CA LEU A 161 19.30 5.62 -23.21
C LEU A 161 20.55 6.48 -23.52
N PRO A 162 20.79 7.58 -22.77
CA PRO A 162 21.96 8.44 -22.99
C PRO A 162 23.23 7.60 -22.98
N ALA A 163 24.04 7.73 -24.05
CA ALA A 163 25.30 7.02 -24.14
C ALA A 163 26.25 7.49 -23.04
N VAL A 164 26.84 6.55 -22.32
CA VAL A 164 27.88 6.85 -21.33
C VAL A 164 29.16 7.20 -22.09
N LYS A 165 29.69 8.41 -21.90
CA LYS A 165 30.88 8.91 -22.65
C LYS A 165 32.15 8.08 -22.40
N GLN A 166 32.28 7.45 -21.23
CA GLN A 166 33.40 6.57 -20.87
C GLN A 166 32.87 5.43 -19.97
N PRO A 167 32.47 4.27 -20.53
CA PRO A 167 31.99 3.16 -19.72
C PRO A 167 33.16 2.54 -18.94
N LEU A 168 33.03 2.51 -17.62
CA LEU A 168 33.91 1.74 -16.73
C LEU A 168 33.51 0.26 -16.78
N LYS A 169 34.40 -0.66 -16.32
CA LYS A 169 34.15 -2.12 -16.38
C LYS A 169 32.85 -2.57 -15.68
N ALA A 170 32.49 -1.92 -14.58
CA ALA A 170 31.31 -2.26 -13.79
C ALA A 170 30.36 -1.05 -13.64
N ILE A 171 30.91 0.12 -13.35
CA ILE A 171 30.13 1.36 -13.20
C ILE A 171 29.68 1.83 -14.57
N SER A 172 28.48 2.36 -14.67
CA SER A 172 27.85 2.86 -15.93
C SER A 172 27.55 1.75 -16.95
N GLN A 173 27.51 0.50 -16.56
CA GLN A 173 26.97 -0.58 -17.39
C GLN A 173 25.48 -0.75 -17.12
N PRO A 174 24.64 -0.96 -18.14
CA PRO A 174 23.20 -1.23 -17.98
C PRO A 174 22.99 -2.69 -17.55
N LEU A 175 23.43 -3.03 -16.34
CA LEU A 175 23.24 -4.36 -15.80
C LEU A 175 21.80 -4.56 -15.37
N PRO A 176 21.16 -5.69 -15.76
CA PRO A 176 19.82 -6.01 -15.28
C PRO A 176 19.85 -6.25 -13.75
N ARG A 177 18.77 -5.85 -13.09
CA ARG A 177 18.60 -6.13 -11.66
C ARG A 177 18.57 -7.64 -11.43
N PRO A 178 19.28 -8.16 -10.43
CA PRO A 178 19.29 -9.61 -10.14
C PRO A 178 17.89 -10.14 -9.75
N ASP A 179 17.03 -9.31 -9.14
CA ASP A 179 15.67 -9.65 -8.68
C ASP A 179 14.57 -9.24 -9.68
N ALA A 180 14.92 -8.81 -10.90
CA ALA A 180 13.96 -8.30 -11.87
C ALA A 180 12.97 -9.38 -12.35
N VAL A 181 13.47 -10.59 -12.59
CA VAL A 181 12.64 -11.72 -13.07
C VAL A 181 11.53 -12.04 -12.07
N GLU A 182 11.86 -12.15 -10.79
CA GLU A 182 10.88 -12.43 -9.75
C GLU A 182 9.79 -11.34 -9.68
N LYS A 183 10.18 -10.08 -9.86
CA LYS A 183 9.27 -8.94 -9.83
C LYS A 183 8.33 -8.88 -11.03
N VAL A 184 8.80 -9.16 -12.24
CA VAL A 184 7.95 -9.15 -13.45
C VAL A 184 7.07 -10.40 -13.57
N THR A 185 7.40 -11.48 -12.86
CA THR A 185 6.61 -12.71 -12.85
C THR A 185 5.65 -12.82 -11.64
N GLY A 186 5.62 -11.81 -10.78
CA GLY A 186 4.80 -11.83 -9.56
C GLY A 186 5.35 -12.68 -8.41
N LYS A 187 6.52 -13.28 -8.59
CA LYS A 187 7.18 -14.14 -7.58
C LYS A 187 7.95 -13.35 -6.51
N GLY A 188 8.13 -12.04 -6.69
CA GLY A 188 8.76 -11.18 -5.71
C GLY A 188 7.96 -11.14 -4.40
N ILE A 189 8.61 -11.49 -3.29
CA ILE A 189 8.00 -11.55 -1.96
C ILE A 189 8.20 -10.21 -1.26
N TYR A 190 7.12 -9.68 -0.69
CA TYR A 190 7.09 -8.46 0.13
C TYR A 190 6.59 -8.81 1.54
N ALA A 191 6.73 -7.88 2.48
CA ALA A 191 6.31 -8.12 3.86
C ALA A 191 4.84 -8.53 3.98
N ASP A 192 3.98 -7.97 3.13
CA ASP A 192 2.53 -8.25 3.06
C ASP A 192 2.19 -9.63 2.45
N ASP A 193 3.18 -10.30 1.86
CA ASP A 193 3.03 -11.64 1.27
C ASP A 193 3.51 -12.76 2.23
N LEU A 194 4.02 -12.39 3.41
CA LEU A 194 4.60 -13.35 4.37
C LEU A 194 3.53 -13.87 5.32
N TYR A 195 3.36 -15.16 5.33
CA TYR A 195 2.50 -15.88 6.27
C TYR A 195 3.35 -16.89 7.06
N VAL A 196 3.16 -16.86 8.37
CA VAL A 196 3.83 -17.80 9.30
C VAL A 196 2.75 -18.54 10.07
N ASP A 197 2.89 -19.85 10.23
CA ASP A 197 1.94 -20.67 10.98
C ASP A 197 1.76 -20.12 12.40
N GLY A 198 0.52 -19.91 12.79
CA GLY A 198 0.18 -19.30 14.07
C GLY A 198 0.38 -17.78 14.15
N MET A 199 0.61 -17.09 13.01
CA MET A 199 0.72 -15.64 12.96
C MET A 199 -0.53 -14.97 13.53
N LEU A 200 -0.30 -13.94 14.34
CA LEU A 200 -1.37 -13.06 14.82
C LEU A 200 -1.47 -11.81 13.97
N HIS A 201 -2.67 -11.28 13.89
CA HIS A 201 -2.99 -10.07 13.13
C HIS A 201 -3.23 -8.90 14.08
N ALA A 202 -2.64 -7.75 13.77
CA ALA A 202 -2.78 -6.56 14.59
C ALA A 202 -3.41 -5.40 13.81
N ARG A 203 -4.36 -4.70 14.45
CA ARG A 203 -4.98 -3.48 13.92
C ARG A 203 -5.04 -2.37 14.95
N ALA A 204 -4.68 -1.14 14.52
CA ALA A 204 -4.71 0.03 15.38
C ALA A 204 -6.09 0.70 15.36
N LEU A 205 -6.60 1.04 16.55
CA LEU A 205 -7.69 2.00 16.71
C LEU A 205 -7.14 3.40 16.48
N ARG A 206 -7.67 4.08 15.49
CA ARG A 206 -7.26 5.43 15.13
C ARG A 206 -8.32 6.46 15.49
N SER A 207 -7.89 7.63 15.97
CA SER A 207 -8.79 8.72 16.33
C SER A 207 -9.56 9.25 15.13
N ALA A 208 -10.85 9.45 15.31
CA ALA A 208 -11.68 10.28 14.40
C ALA A 208 -11.68 11.76 14.80
N GLN A 209 -11.13 12.09 15.98
CA GLN A 209 -11.05 13.47 16.46
C GLN A 209 -9.76 14.14 15.99
N PRO A 210 -9.82 15.39 15.50
CA PRO A 210 -8.64 16.11 15.04
C PRO A 210 -7.75 16.62 16.17
N HIS A 211 -8.33 16.97 17.32
CA HIS A 211 -7.62 17.37 18.54
C HIS A 211 -8.55 17.20 19.75
N ALA A 212 -8.22 16.31 20.65
CA ALA A 212 -9.02 16.03 21.83
C ALA A 212 -8.18 15.40 22.92
N ARG A 213 -8.52 15.70 24.18
CA ARG A 213 -7.98 14.98 25.32
C ARG A 213 -8.63 13.62 25.42
N LEU A 214 -7.86 12.59 25.77
CA LEU A 214 -8.37 11.26 26.09
C LEU A 214 -8.75 11.24 27.58
N LEU A 215 -10.05 11.04 27.86
CA LEU A 215 -10.54 10.93 29.24
C LEU A 215 -10.54 9.48 29.70
N ASN A 216 -10.96 8.58 28.82
CA ASN A 216 -11.01 7.14 29.09
C ASN A 216 -10.88 6.33 27.80
N VAL A 217 -10.27 5.14 27.88
CA VAL A 217 -10.19 4.14 26.82
C VAL A 217 -10.60 2.79 27.41
N ASP A 218 -11.87 2.41 27.23
CA ASP A 218 -12.38 1.12 27.70
C ASP A 218 -12.20 0.04 26.65
N THR A 219 -11.34 -0.92 26.93
CA THR A 219 -11.02 -2.08 26.08
C THR A 219 -11.69 -3.38 26.53
N SER A 220 -12.49 -3.37 27.58
CA SER A 220 -13.02 -4.56 28.25
C SER A 220 -13.85 -5.42 27.30
N LYS A 221 -14.75 -4.82 26.52
CA LYS A 221 -15.61 -5.52 25.56
C LYS A 221 -14.81 -6.12 24.42
N ALA A 222 -13.81 -5.40 23.91
CA ALA A 222 -12.94 -5.89 22.84
C ALA A 222 -12.09 -7.09 23.30
N LYS A 223 -11.53 -7.01 24.52
CA LYS A 223 -10.77 -8.12 25.14
C LYS A 223 -11.59 -9.39 25.34
N ALA A 224 -12.91 -9.27 25.51
CA ALA A 224 -13.81 -10.40 25.75
C ALA A 224 -14.24 -11.13 24.47
N LEU A 225 -13.90 -10.63 23.28
CA LEU A 225 -14.30 -11.26 22.01
C LEU A 225 -13.47 -12.53 21.76
N PRO A 226 -14.11 -13.63 21.31
CA PRO A 226 -13.40 -14.85 20.93
C PRO A 226 -12.39 -14.58 19.82
N GLY A 227 -11.18 -15.14 19.96
CA GLY A 227 -10.09 -14.97 18.99
C GLY A 227 -9.31 -13.66 19.14
N VAL A 228 -9.66 -12.76 20.06
CA VAL A 228 -8.82 -11.64 20.47
C VAL A 228 -7.79 -12.13 21.48
N VAL A 229 -6.51 -11.93 21.17
CA VAL A 229 -5.38 -12.35 22.00
C VAL A 229 -4.96 -11.25 22.97
N ALA A 230 -4.93 -9.99 22.49
CA ALA A 230 -4.60 -8.84 23.32
C ALA A 230 -5.24 -7.55 22.77
N VAL A 231 -5.48 -6.60 23.66
CA VAL A 231 -5.77 -5.20 23.31
C VAL A 231 -4.83 -4.34 24.13
N LEU A 232 -3.92 -3.68 23.45
CA LEU A 232 -2.84 -2.89 24.02
C LEU A 232 -3.19 -1.39 23.97
N THR A 233 -2.87 -0.68 25.02
CA THR A 233 -3.00 0.77 25.17
C THR A 233 -1.63 1.39 25.46
N ALA A 234 -1.56 2.69 25.65
CA ALA A 234 -0.33 3.36 26.05
C ALA A 234 0.23 2.89 27.41
N GLU A 235 -0.60 2.26 28.25
CA GLU A 235 -0.15 1.70 29.53
C GLU A 235 0.67 0.42 29.35
N ASP A 236 0.42 -0.30 28.26
CA ASP A 236 1.12 -1.55 27.91
C ASP A 236 2.47 -1.29 27.21
N VAL A 237 2.79 -0.05 26.83
CA VAL A 237 4.05 0.30 26.18
C VAL A 237 5.19 0.25 27.20
N PRO A 238 6.15 -0.69 27.06
CA PRO A 238 7.27 -0.78 27.98
C PRO A 238 8.27 0.37 27.76
N GLY A 239 8.69 1.04 28.83
CA GLY A 239 9.70 2.10 28.78
C GLY A 239 9.15 3.45 28.33
N ARG A 240 9.80 4.09 27.33
CA ARG A 240 9.37 5.40 26.84
C ARG A 240 8.09 5.29 26.03
N LYS A 241 7.11 6.13 26.36
CA LYS A 241 5.82 6.18 25.63
C LYS A 241 5.88 6.99 24.34
N ASP A 242 6.91 7.83 24.19
CA ASP A 242 7.11 8.69 23.02
C ASP A 242 8.35 8.26 22.23
N CYS A 243 8.28 8.41 20.93
CA CYS A 243 9.35 8.23 19.96
C CYS A 243 9.47 9.46 19.05
N GLY A 244 10.49 9.53 18.21
CA GLY A 244 10.70 10.62 17.27
C GLY A 244 12.05 10.53 16.60
N VAL A 245 12.21 11.23 15.48
CA VAL A 245 13.46 11.25 14.71
C VAL A 245 14.40 12.35 15.16
N HIS A 246 13.88 13.57 15.32
CA HIS A 246 14.63 14.74 15.78
C HIS A 246 14.27 15.09 17.22
N GLU A 247 12.98 15.11 17.49
CA GLU A 247 12.42 15.33 18.81
C GLU A 247 11.59 14.11 19.21
N VAL A 248 11.45 13.89 20.51
CA VAL A 248 10.68 12.78 21.05
C VAL A 248 9.28 13.30 21.39
N ASP A 249 8.48 13.47 20.35
CA ASP A 249 7.19 14.12 20.37
C ASP A 249 6.02 13.25 19.86
N TRP A 250 6.32 12.03 19.43
CA TRP A 250 5.35 11.15 18.82
C TRP A 250 5.00 10.00 19.77
N PRO A 251 3.78 9.96 20.34
CA PRO A 251 3.35 8.84 21.17
C PRO A 251 3.30 7.53 20.36
N VAL A 252 3.79 6.45 20.92
CA VAL A 252 3.63 5.10 20.35
C VAL A 252 2.14 4.74 20.29
N LEU A 253 1.42 4.97 21.38
CA LEU A 253 -0.03 5.02 21.49
C LEU A 253 -0.39 6.23 22.34
N CYS A 254 -1.44 6.96 21.95
CA CYS A 254 -1.85 8.18 22.65
C CYS A 254 -2.27 7.88 24.09
N TYR A 255 -1.74 8.65 25.04
CA TYR A 255 -1.99 8.49 26.47
C TYR A 255 -2.62 9.73 27.14
N ASP A 256 -2.45 10.93 26.55
CA ASP A 256 -2.96 12.19 27.07
C ASP A 256 -4.02 12.81 26.16
N LYS A 257 -3.69 12.93 24.87
CA LYS A 257 -4.54 13.53 23.86
C LYS A 257 -4.21 12.99 22.45
N VAL A 258 -5.17 13.10 21.56
CA VAL A 258 -4.98 12.93 20.11
C VAL A 258 -4.73 14.30 19.49
N ARG A 259 -3.85 14.35 18.48
CA ARG A 259 -3.35 15.60 17.88
C ARG A 259 -3.76 15.76 16.42
N TYR A 260 -4.22 14.68 15.78
CA TYR A 260 -4.71 14.67 14.40
C TYR A 260 -5.67 13.50 14.18
N VAL A 261 -6.47 13.58 13.10
CA VAL A 261 -7.30 12.45 12.65
C VAL A 261 -6.40 11.32 12.20
N GLY A 262 -6.57 10.14 12.81
CA GLY A 262 -5.73 8.98 12.53
C GLY A 262 -4.65 8.70 13.58
N ASP A 263 -4.55 9.52 14.63
CA ASP A 263 -3.66 9.28 15.76
C ASP A 263 -3.98 7.94 16.44
N SER A 264 -2.96 7.15 16.82
CA SER A 264 -3.16 5.78 17.30
C SER A 264 -3.46 5.74 18.80
N ILE A 265 -4.58 5.11 19.18
CA ILE A 265 -5.07 5.08 20.58
C ILE A 265 -4.83 3.70 21.21
N ALA A 266 -5.14 2.64 20.49
CA ALA A 266 -5.01 1.27 20.96
C ALA A 266 -4.61 0.34 19.81
N LEU A 267 -4.10 -0.85 20.14
CA LEU A 267 -3.76 -1.91 19.19
C LEU A 267 -4.48 -3.19 19.59
N VAL A 268 -5.31 -3.72 18.69
CA VAL A 268 -5.92 -5.04 18.85
C VAL A 268 -5.05 -6.09 18.18
N VAL A 269 -4.79 -7.18 18.84
CA VAL A 269 -4.09 -8.38 18.36
C VAL A 269 -5.06 -9.56 18.40
N ALA A 270 -5.25 -10.26 17.28
CA ALA A 270 -6.21 -11.34 17.16
C ALA A 270 -5.72 -12.47 16.25
N GLU A 271 -6.40 -13.62 16.27
CA GLU A 271 -6.09 -14.80 15.45
C GLU A 271 -6.34 -14.59 13.95
N SER A 272 -7.14 -13.57 13.58
CA SER A 272 -7.35 -13.18 12.18
C SER A 272 -7.54 -11.68 12.05
N GLU A 273 -7.28 -11.16 10.85
CA GLU A 273 -7.49 -9.75 10.53
C GLU A 273 -8.95 -9.32 10.69
N ALA A 274 -9.88 -10.18 10.30
CA ALA A 274 -11.32 -9.94 10.44
C ALA A 274 -11.74 -9.80 11.91
N ILE A 275 -11.21 -10.65 12.81
CA ILE A 275 -11.47 -10.55 14.26
C ILE A 275 -10.87 -9.26 14.80
N ALA A 276 -9.62 -8.94 14.42
CA ALA A 276 -8.98 -7.70 14.86
C ALA A 276 -9.79 -6.45 14.42
N ALA A 277 -10.26 -6.43 13.17
CA ALA A 277 -11.08 -5.33 12.64
C ALA A 277 -12.44 -5.21 13.34
N GLU A 278 -13.08 -6.34 13.65
CA GLU A 278 -14.36 -6.34 14.39
C GLU A 278 -14.16 -5.86 15.82
N ALA A 279 -13.11 -6.30 16.49
CA ALA A 279 -12.82 -5.95 17.88
C ALA A 279 -12.58 -4.45 18.08
N LEU A 280 -12.05 -3.72 17.08
CA LEU A 280 -11.90 -2.26 17.15
C LEU A 280 -13.22 -1.54 17.44
N LYS A 281 -14.36 -2.06 16.98
CA LYS A 281 -15.69 -1.47 17.17
C LYS A 281 -16.19 -1.53 18.61
N PHE A 282 -15.56 -2.37 19.43
CA PHE A 282 -15.92 -2.59 20.83
C PHE A 282 -15.00 -1.85 21.81
N ILE A 283 -14.07 -1.04 21.32
CA ILE A 283 -13.27 -0.14 22.15
C ILE A 283 -14.02 1.18 22.27
N GLU A 284 -14.35 1.57 23.49
CA GLU A 284 -15.05 2.83 23.78
C GLU A 284 -14.02 3.89 24.22
N VAL A 285 -14.05 5.06 23.55
CA VAL A 285 -13.13 6.16 23.85
C VAL A 285 -13.93 7.40 24.22
N GLU A 286 -13.65 7.96 25.39
CA GLU A 286 -14.22 9.23 25.84
C GLU A 286 -13.25 10.37 25.53
N TYR A 287 -13.76 11.39 24.84
CA TYR A 287 -12.97 12.55 24.41
C TYR A 287 -13.49 13.86 25.01
N GLU A 288 -12.55 14.73 25.35
CA GLU A 288 -12.81 16.17 25.56
C GLU A 288 -12.25 16.93 24.36
N PRO A 289 -13.09 17.50 23.47
CA PRO A 289 -12.62 18.24 22.31
C PRO A 289 -11.75 19.44 22.70
N LEU A 290 -10.68 19.66 21.94
CA LEU A 290 -9.76 20.79 22.09
C LEU A 290 -9.78 21.66 20.82
N PRO A 291 -9.38 22.94 20.90
CA PRO A 291 -9.27 23.80 19.72
C PRO A 291 -8.34 23.19 18.68
N VAL A 292 -8.77 23.23 17.42
CA VAL A 292 -8.07 22.62 16.27
C VAL A 292 -7.20 23.67 15.60
N VAL A 293 -5.97 23.30 15.27
CA VAL A 293 -5.03 24.10 14.49
C VAL A 293 -4.77 23.40 13.16
N THR A 294 -5.05 24.06 12.05
CA THR A 294 -4.97 23.46 10.70
C THR A 294 -3.86 24.03 9.83
N GLY A 295 -3.25 25.16 10.25
CA GLY A 295 -2.24 25.83 9.47
C GLY A 295 -1.03 26.29 10.29
N PRO A 296 0.15 26.42 9.65
CA PRO A 296 1.37 26.83 10.35
C PRO A 296 1.32 28.29 10.85
N LYS A 297 0.58 29.16 10.18
CA LYS A 297 0.43 30.57 10.62
C LYS A 297 -0.43 30.68 11.87
N GLU A 298 -1.54 29.95 11.90
CA GLU A 298 -2.43 29.85 13.04
C GLU A 298 -1.73 29.18 14.24
N ALA A 299 -0.89 28.16 13.97
CA ALA A 299 -0.11 27.47 14.99
C ALA A 299 0.94 28.39 15.68
N ALA A 300 1.41 29.41 15.01
CA ALA A 300 2.41 30.36 15.52
C ALA A 300 1.80 31.55 16.27
N LEU A 301 0.47 31.68 16.34
CA LEU A 301 -0.18 32.75 17.09
C LEU A 301 0.06 32.59 18.61
N PRO A 302 0.19 33.70 19.37
CA PRO A 302 0.49 33.62 20.79
C PRO A 302 -0.53 32.86 21.64
N ASP A 303 -1.79 32.82 21.21
CA ASP A 303 -2.91 32.17 21.86
C ASP A 303 -3.26 30.79 21.28
N ALA A 304 -2.46 30.31 20.29
CA ALA A 304 -2.67 28.98 19.70
C ALA A 304 -2.44 27.87 20.76
N PRO A 305 -3.26 26.81 20.74
CA PRO A 305 -3.08 25.69 21.64
C PRO A 305 -1.76 24.97 21.33
N ILE A 306 -0.97 24.69 22.36
CA ILE A 306 0.29 23.95 22.21
C ILE A 306 0.00 22.47 21.99
N LEU A 307 0.49 21.94 20.87
CA LEU A 307 0.23 20.56 20.45
C LEU A 307 1.11 19.57 21.23
N HIS A 308 2.41 19.87 21.41
CA HIS A 308 3.38 19.01 22.08
C HIS A 308 3.96 19.71 23.32
N THR A 309 3.34 19.48 24.48
CA THR A 309 3.74 20.09 25.75
C THR A 309 4.95 19.42 26.37
N GLN A 310 5.28 18.20 25.99
CA GLN A 310 6.40 17.43 26.53
C GLN A 310 7.74 17.76 25.88
N VAL A 311 7.74 18.45 24.73
CA VAL A 311 8.95 18.82 24.01
C VAL A 311 9.44 20.18 24.49
N PRO A 312 10.72 20.34 24.91
CA PRO A 312 11.28 21.64 25.22
C PRO A 312 11.23 22.56 24.02
N HIS A 313 10.71 23.77 24.18
CA HIS A 313 10.66 24.77 23.11
C HIS A 313 12.08 25.23 22.77
N HIS A 314 12.47 25.11 21.50
CA HIS A 314 13.87 25.16 21.10
C HIS A 314 14.41 26.56 20.84
N ALA A 315 13.56 27.54 20.64
CA ALA A 315 14.02 28.90 20.38
C ALA A 315 13.52 29.86 21.46
N ALA A 316 14.43 30.54 22.13
CA ALA A 316 14.07 31.58 23.07
C ALA A 316 13.24 32.67 22.35
N GLY A 317 11.98 32.82 22.77
CA GLY A 317 11.05 33.82 22.23
C GLY A 317 10.15 33.31 21.07
N GLU A 318 10.21 32.05 20.68
CA GLU A 318 9.29 31.48 19.70
C GLU A 318 8.11 30.76 20.37
N HIS A 319 6.99 30.65 19.64
CA HIS A 319 5.80 29.97 20.09
C HIS A 319 6.04 28.47 20.28
N GLY A 320 5.39 27.86 21.28
CA GLY A 320 5.56 26.45 21.63
C GLY A 320 5.21 25.41 20.57
N ASN A 321 4.59 25.80 19.46
CA ASN A 321 4.40 24.94 18.28
C ASN A 321 5.52 25.08 17.24
N CYS A 322 6.55 25.90 17.48
CA CYS A 322 7.73 25.96 16.63
C CYS A 322 8.66 24.81 16.97
N LEU A 323 8.72 23.79 16.11
CA LEU A 323 9.58 22.63 16.31
C LEU A 323 11.05 22.97 16.16
N LYS A 324 11.39 23.75 15.13
CA LYS A 324 12.77 24.12 14.81
C LYS A 324 12.85 25.35 13.94
N HIS A 325 13.84 26.20 14.24
CA HIS A 325 14.21 27.35 13.41
C HIS A 325 15.51 27.03 12.69
N TYR A 326 15.53 27.21 11.38
CA TYR A 326 16.74 27.15 10.56
C TYR A 326 17.05 28.53 10.01
N HIS A 327 18.24 29.00 10.27
CA HIS A 327 18.79 30.19 9.61
C HIS A 327 19.81 29.72 8.58
N LEU A 328 19.60 30.11 7.31
CA LEU A 328 20.53 29.85 6.22
C LEU A 328 20.98 31.18 5.66
N GLU A 329 22.28 31.40 5.66
CA GLU A 329 22.91 32.58 5.09
C GLU A 329 23.90 32.13 4.01
N ASN A 330 23.77 32.69 2.81
CA ASN A 330 24.61 32.35 1.66
C ASN A 330 24.82 33.62 0.82
N GLY A 331 26.07 33.98 0.61
CA GLY A 331 26.49 35.20 -0.08
C GLY A 331 27.16 36.19 0.85
N ASP A 332 27.75 37.26 0.24
CA ASP A 332 28.47 38.34 0.96
C ASP A 332 27.48 39.36 1.53
#